data_344d93f1309163c8f1b536e891859863
#
_entry.id   344d93f1309163c8f1b536e891859863
#
_cell.length_a   1.000
_cell.length_b   1.000
_cell.length_c   1.000
_cell.angle_alpha   90.00
_cell.angle_beta   90.00
_cell.angle_gamma   90.00
#
_symmetry.space_group_name_H-M   'P 1'
#
loop_
_entity.id
_entity.type
_entity.pdbx_description
1 polymer ?
#
loop_
_entity_poly.entity_id
_entity_poly.type
_entity_poly.pdbx_seq_one_letter_code
_entity_poly.pdbx_strand_id
1 'polypeptide(L)'
;YYPGLFGQPGYETLSSQAKGSGGVLSIELADDVDAVKFVDSLQLFQLAVSLGSVESLVELPSKMSHAELSPAEQLKAGITPGLIRLAVGIEDQRDLIADLDQALAKAV
;
A
#
# COMPACT_ATOMS: atom_id res chain seq x y z
N TYR A 1 -6.33 -4.99 -0.58
CA TYR A 1 -6.03 -6.17 0.23
C TYR A 1 -5.88 -5.75 1.70
N TYR A 2 -6.91 -5.99 2.49
CA TYR A 2 -6.90 -5.67 3.92
C TYR A 2 -7.78 -6.67 4.69
N PRO A 3 -7.21 -7.50 5.56
CA PRO A 3 -7.95 -8.55 6.26
C PRO A 3 -8.95 -8.01 7.30
N GLY A 4 -8.94 -6.72 7.59
CA GLY A 4 -9.93 -6.04 8.42
C GLY A 4 -11.26 -5.76 7.73
N LEU A 5 -11.37 -5.95 6.42
CA LEU A 5 -12.60 -5.79 5.66
C LEU A 5 -13.33 -7.13 5.54
N PHE A 6 -14.63 -7.13 5.85
CA PHE A 6 -15.49 -8.31 5.70
C PHE A 6 -15.41 -8.88 4.27
N GLY A 7 -15.26 -10.19 4.17
CA GLY A 7 -15.14 -10.88 2.87
C GLY A 7 -13.75 -10.88 2.25
N GLN A 8 -12.77 -10.18 2.83
CA GLN A 8 -11.39 -10.27 2.37
C GLN A 8 -10.71 -11.55 2.86
N PRO A 9 -9.74 -12.11 2.09
CA PRO A 9 -8.94 -13.24 2.55
C PRO A 9 -8.29 -12.96 3.90
N GLY A 10 -8.39 -13.92 4.83
CA GLY A 10 -7.84 -13.79 6.17
C GLY A 10 -8.73 -13.08 7.19
N TYR A 11 -9.89 -12.53 6.80
CA TYR A 11 -10.79 -11.84 7.72
C TYR A 11 -11.22 -12.71 8.91
N GLU A 12 -11.70 -13.93 8.64
CA GLU A 12 -12.14 -14.87 9.68
C GLU A 12 -11.01 -15.23 10.64
N THR A 13 -9.82 -15.53 10.10
CA THR A 13 -8.64 -15.88 10.90
C THR A 13 -8.21 -14.72 11.77
N LEU A 14 -8.08 -13.51 11.20
CA LEU A 14 -7.70 -12.32 11.95
C LEU A 14 -8.71 -11.99 13.05
N SER A 15 -10.00 -12.04 12.74
CA SER A 15 -11.08 -11.76 13.71
C SER A 15 -11.10 -12.72 14.89
N SER A 16 -10.66 -13.97 14.69
CA SER A 16 -10.56 -14.96 15.77
C SER A 16 -9.30 -14.82 16.63
N GLN A 17 -8.25 -14.20 16.13
CA GLN A 17 -6.93 -14.15 16.78
C GLN A 17 -6.54 -12.78 17.31
N ALA A 18 -7.09 -11.70 16.75
CA ALA A 18 -6.68 -10.34 17.06
C ALA A 18 -7.87 -9.44 17.43
N LYS A 19 -7.61 -8.43 18.27
CA LYS A 19 -8.60 -7.44 18.68
C LYS A 19 -8.74 -6.28 17.68
N GLY A 20 -7.82 -6.17 16.74
CA GLY A 20 -7.78 -5.13 15.72
C GLY A 20 -7.11 -5.63 14.46
N SER A 21 -7.25 -4.89 13.39
CA SER A 21 -6.84 -5.34 12.05
C SER A 21 -5.49 -4.81 11.59
N GLY A 22 -4.85 -3.98 12.43
CA GLY A 22 -3.54 -3.40 12.12
C GLY A 22 -3.59 -2.24 11.12
N GLY A 23 -2.43 -1.66 10.85
CA GLY A 23 -2.26 -0.48 10.01
C GLY A 23 -1.57 -0.73 8.66
N VAL A 24 -1.41 -1.99 8.25
CA VAL A 24 -0.79 -2.31 6.95
C VAL A 24 -1.84 -2.83 5.99
N LEU A 25 -1.90 -2.24 4.81
CA LEU A 25 -2.79 -2.67 3.73
C LEU A 25 -2.07 -2.54 2.39
N SER A 26 -2.59 -3.24 1.38
CA SER A 26 -2.14 -3.07 0.00
C SER A 26 -3.30 -2.69 -0.89
N ILE A 27 -3.02 -1.86 -1.87
CA ILE A 27 -3.96 -1.46 -2.90
C ILE A 27 -3.40 -1.82 -4.27
N GLU A 28 -4.28 -2.09 -5.21
CA GLU A 28 -3.94 -2.27 -6.62
C GLU A 28 -4.44 -1.03 -7.37
N LEU A 29 -3.52 -0.29 -7.97
CA LEU A 29 -3.87 0.85 -8.82
C LEU A 29 -4.42 0.34 -10.16
N ALA A 30 -5.36 1.07 -10.72
CA ALA A 30 -5.87 0.78 -12.06
C ALA A 30 -4.78 0.97 -13.13
N ASP A 31 -4.91 0.28 -14.26
CA ASP A 31 -3.88 0.25 -15.32
C ASP A 31 -3.58 1.63 -15.93
N ASP A 32 -4.50 2.57 -15.83
CA ASP A 32 -4.37 3.94 -16.32
C ASP A 32 -3.73 4.90 -15.29
N VAL A 33 -3.36 4.41 -14.11
CA VAL A 33 -2.69 5.18 -13.06
C VAL A 33 -1.19 4.86 -13.03
N ASP A 34 -0.36 5.88 -13.17
CA ASP A 34 1.10 5.73 -13.06
C ASP A 34 1.50 5.54 -11.58
N ALA A 35 1.88 4.32 -11.23
CA ALA A 35 2.23 3.95 -9.86
C ALA A 35 3.47 4.69 -9.33
N VAL A 36 4.46 4.95 -10.19
CA VAL A 36 5.66 5.71 -9.80
C VAL A 36 5.27 7.16 -9.50
N LYS A 37 4.53 7.77 -10.41
CA LYS A 37 4.05 9.15 -10.23
C LYS A 37 3.13 9.29 -9.01
N PHE A 38 2.33 8.25 -8.72
CA PHE A 38 1.51 8.21 -7.52
C PHE A 38 2.38 8.28 -6.24
N VAL A 39 3.33 7.38 -6.07
CA VAL A 39 4.16 7.36 -4.86
C VAL A 39 5.06 8.58 -4.73
N ASP A 40 5.56 9.12 -5.83
CA ASP A 40 6.37 10.34 -5.85
C ASP A 40 5.56 11.62 -5.56
N SER A 41 4.24 11.57 -5.73
CA SER A 41 3.34 12.70 -5.47
C SER A 41 2.85 12.79 -4.03
N LEU A 42 3.04 11.74 -3.23
CA LEU A 42 2.68 11.73 -1.81
C LEU A 42 3.55 12.71 -1.01
N GLN A 43 2.95 13.40 -0.05
CA GLN A 43 3.60 14.43 0.76
C GLN A 43 3.74 14.03 2.24
N LEU A 44 2.80 13.23 2.75
CA LEU A 44 2.83 12.72 4.13
C LEU A 44 3.38 11.31 4.20
N PHE A 45 2.91 10.41 3.31
CA PHE A 45 3.50 9.08 3.22
C PHE A 45 4.94 9.15 2.74
N GLN A 46 5.86 8.61 3.53
CA GLN A 46 7.28 8.53 3.17
C GLN A 46 7.54 7.26 2.35
N LEU A 47 8.28 7.40 1.25
CA LEU A 47 8.66 6.26 0.41
C LEU A 47 9.76 5.44 1.09
N ALA A 48 9.42 4.25 1.57
CA ALA A 48 10.34 3.36 2.26
C ALA A 48 9.87 1.90 2.26
N VAL A 49 10.81 0.97 2.27
CA VAL A 49 10.55 -0.47 2.39
C VAL A 49 10.06 -0.86 3.80
N SER A 50 10.36 -0.05 4.82
CA SER A 50 10.00 -0.27 6.21
C SER A 50 8.48 -0.23 6.45
N LEU A 51 8.04 -0.70 7.60
CA LEU A 51 6.65 -0.69 8.04
C LEU A 51 6.56 -0.60 9.57
N GLY A 52 5.36 -0.26 10.08
CA GLY A 52 5.10 -0.26 11.52
C GLY A 52 5.68 0.93 12.28
N SER A 53 6.05 1.99 11.60
CA SER A 53 6.55 3.23 12.18
C SER A 53 5.42 4.16 12.61
N VAL A 54 5.74 5.22 13.38
CA VAL A 54 4.79 6.27 13.74
C VAL A 54 4.43 7.15 12.55
N GLU A 55 5.35 7.33 11.61
CA GLU A 55 5.09 7.96 10.32
C GLU A 55 4.48 6.95 9.32
N SER A 56 3.57 7.42 8.50
CA SER A 56 3.00 6.63 7.40
C SER A 56 4.02 6.41 6.30
N LEU A 57 4.13 5.16 5.87
CA LEU A 57 5.09 4.71 4.85
C LEU A 57 4.37 4.11 3.65
N VAL A 58 4.93 4.30 2.48
CA VAL A 58 4.46 3.72 1.22
C VAL A 58 5.59 2.97 0.54
N GLU A 59 5.27 1.83 -0.05
CA GLU A 59 6.20 1.04 -0.86
C GLU A 59 5.56 0.69 -2.20
N LEU A 60 6.36 0.77 -3.26
CA LEU A 60 6.09 0.19 -4.57
C LEU A 60 6.91 -1.10 -4.70
N PRO A 61 6.36 -2.28 -4.35
CA PRO A 61 7.14 -3.51 -4.22
C PRO A 61 7.88 -3.91 -5.50
N SER A 62 7.27 -3.70 -6.67
CA SER A 62 7.87 -4.05 -7.96
C SER A 62 9.17 -3.29 -8.27
N LYS A 63 9.35 -2.11 -7.70
CA LYS A 63 10.54 -1.24 -7.90
C LYS A 63 11.46 -1.20 -6.68
N MET A 64 11.04 -1.71 -5.54
CA MET A 64 11.74 -1.60 -4.26
C MET A 64 12.08 -2.98 -3.69
N SER A 65 11.29 -3.53 -2.78
CA SER A 65 11.62 -4.79 -2.09
C SER A 65 11.74 -6.01 -3.02
N HIS A 66 11.08 -6.00 -4.17
CA HIS A 66 11.09 -7.11 -5.14
C HIS A 66 11.73 -6.74 -6.48
N ALA A 67 12.49 -5.64 -6.52
CA ALA A 67 13.10 -5.12 -7.75
C ALA A 67 14.12 -6.08 -8.39
N GLU A 68 14.71 -6.98 -7.61
CA GLU A 68 15.68 -7.98 -8.10
C GLU A 68 15.03 -9.15 -8.84
N LEU A 69 13.71 -9.36 -8.66
CA LEU A 69 12.97 -10.39 -9.35
C LEU A 69 12.66 -9.98 -10.79
N SER A 70 12.68 -10.92 -11.71
CA SER A 70 12.17 -10.70 -13.06
C SER A 70 10.67 -10.39 -13.04
N PRO A 71 10.12 -9.69 -14.06
CA PRO A 71 8.68 -9.42 -14.12
C PRO A 71 7.81 -10.68 -13.99
N ALA A 72 8.23 -11.80 -14.56
CA ALA A 72 7.51 -13.06 -14.47
C ALA A 72 7.52 -13.63 -13.05
N GLU A 73 8.64 -13.53 -12.34
CA GLU A 73 8.75 -13.93 -10.93
C GLU A 73 7.93 -13.02 -10.01
N GLN A 74 7.95 -11.71 -10.27
CA GLN A 74 7.10 -10.75 -9.54
C GLN A 74 5.62 -11.11 -9.66
N LEU A 75 5.13 -11.34 -10.90
CA LEU A 75 3.74 -11.73 -11.13
C LEU A 75 3.39 -13.08 -10.46
N LYS A 76 4.30 -14.06 -10.50
CA LYS A 76 4.12 -15.34 -9.82
C LYS A 76 4.02 -15.17 -8.29
N ALA A 77 4.72 -14.18 -7.73
CA ALA A 77 4.63 -13.81 -6.31
C ALA A 77 3.42 -12.91 -5.99
N GLY A 78 2.59 -12.56 -6.96
CA GLY A 78 1.45 -11.65 -6.79
C GLY A 78 1.83 -10.17 -6.76
N ILE A 79 3.03 -9.83 -7.22
CA ILE A 79 3.52 -8.46 -7.29
C ILE A 79 3.27 -7.93 -8.71
N THR A 80 2.27 -7.10 -8.84
CA THR A 80 1.98 -6.39 -10.10
C THR A 80 2.70 -5.05 -10.15
N PRO A 81 2.82 -4.39 -11.31
CA PRO A 81 3.38 -3.05 -11.40
C PRO A 81 2.60 -1.98 -10.63
N GLY A 82 1.30 -2.18 -10.45
CA GLY A 82 0.39 -1.25 -9.75
C GLY A 82 0.16 -1.57 -8.28
N LEU A 83 0.78 -2.62 -7.74
CA LEU A 83 0.64 -2.97 -6.32
C LEU A 83 1.39 -1.98 -5.44
N ILE A 84 0.66 -1.38 -4.50
CA ILE A 84 1.19 -0.44 -3.50
C ILE A 84 0.93 -0.99 -2.11
N ARG A 85 1.92 -0.95 -1.22
CA ARG A 85 1.75 -1.25 0.20
C ARG A 85 1.77 0.05 1.02
N LEU A 86 0.77 0.22 1.86
CA LEU A 86 0.65 1.33 2.80
C LEU A 86 0.83 0.81 4.22
N ALA A 87 1.74 1.40 4.98
CA ALA A 87 1.87 1.21 6.43
C ALA A 87 1.44 2.51 7.10
N VAL A 88 0.23 2.53 7.64
CA VAL A 88 -0.40 3.73 8.19
C VAL A 88 0.17 4.03 9.57
N GLY A 89 0.63 5.26 9.78
CA GLY A 89 1.14 5.78 11.04
C GLY A 89 0.06 6.46 11.88
N ILE A 90 0.48 7.45 12.67
CA ILE A 90 -0.40 8.11 13.65
C ILE A 90 -0.79 9.54 13.27
N GLU A 91 -0.58 9.96 12.03
CA GLU A 91 -1.00 11.26 11.52
C GLU A 91 -2.54 11.34 11.48
N ASP A 92 -3.07 12.56 11.35
CA ASP A 92 -4.52 12.74 11.24
C ASP A 92 -5.06 12.00 10.00
N GLN A 93 -6.10 11.19 10.20
CA GLN A 93 -6.73 10.40 9.15
C GLN A 93 -7.18 11.24 7.95
N ARG A 94 -7.69 12.46 8.19
CA ARG A 94 -8.17 13.35 7.12
C ARG A 94 -7.03 13.84 6.25
N ASP A 95 -5.88 14.10 6.85
CA ASP A 95 -4.67 14.54 6.14
C ASP A 95 -4.11 13.40 5.29
N LEU A 96 -4.09 12.18 5.82
CA LEU A 96 -3.67 10.99 5.05
C LEU A 96 -4.58 10.71 3.85
N ILE A 97 -5.89 10.83 4.02
CA ILE A 97 -6.86 10.67 2.92
C ILE A 97 -6.64 11.76 1.86
N ALA A 98 -6.47 13.02 2.29
CA ALA A 98 -6.21 14.12 1.37
C ALA A 98 -4.89 13.94 0.60
N ASP A 99 -3.86 13.38 1.25
CA ASP A 99 -2.59 13.08 0.60
C ASP A 99 -2.74 12.01 -0.49
N LEU A 100 -3.48 10.94 -0.21
CA LEU A 100 -3.79 9.90 -1.20
C LEU A 100 -4.62 10.45 -2.38
N ASP A 101 -5.63 11.26 -2.11
CA ASP A 101 -6.50 11.86 -3.12
C ASP A 101 -5.71 12.77 -4.08
N GLN A 102 -4.85 13.65 -3.55
CA GLN A 102 -4.07 14.55 -4.37
C GLN A 102 -3.02 13.79 -5.21
N ALA A 103 -2.44 12.71 -4.67
CA ALA A 103 -1.48 11.89 -5.39
C ALA A 103 -2.14 11.11 -6.53
N LEU A 104 -3.33 10.53 -6.28
CA LEU A 104 -4.13 9.87 -7.33
C LEU A 104 -4.49 10.84 -8.45
N ALA A 105 -4.95 12.04 -8.12
CA ALA A 105 -5.31 13.06 -9.11
C ALA A 105 -4.13 13.45 -10.02
N LYS A 106 -2.91 13.43 -9.50
CA LYS A 106 -1.70 13.71 -10.27
C LYS A 106 -1.23 12.53 -11.12
N ALA A 107 -1.54 11.31 -10.72
CA ALA A 107 -1.04 10.08 -11.34
C ALA A 107 -1.89 9.59 -12.52
N VAL A 108 -3.06 10.13 -12.67
CA VAL A 108 -3.98 9.81 -13.78
C VAL A 108 -3.53 10.46 -15.09
#